data_39019b05cb96a2d6a2feaa011e742ab2
#
_entry.id   39019b05cb96a2d6a2feaa011e742ab2
#
_cell.length_a   1.000
_cell.length_b   1.000
_cell.length_c   1.000
_cell.angle_alpha   90.00
_cell.angle_beta   90.00
_cell.angle_gamma   90.00
#
_symmetry.space_group_name_H-M   'P 1'
#
loop_
_entity.id
_entity.type
_entity.pdbx_description
1 polymer ?
#
loop_
_entity_poly.entity_id
_entity_poly.type
_entity_poly.pdbx_seq_one_letter_code
_entity_poly.pdbx_strand_id
1 'polypeptide(L)'
;KFCVDGNMDLFRKIALQAAAALQYCHNYKIIHKDVKPSNFLFRDKQKGRIALGDFGISSLMTSDEEMHRTTQARTPVYAAPEMYTNVIDGMVDITPAVDFYSLGITLMAIWKGEKPLTNNERVMVKNKSYGKIPGVEELPERVKMIVQGLTTVNLQNRWGYEQVESWFKGESPEVDYSSPFLRYKSFIVDPERNIIAENLVQLVPLLLDNPTLAEGYLYNGKITTGLEQSGNVKLSLMIDDIVKNRYPSDRHAGLMCAVYTMQPTFPYKDINGQLCDTVTDVVAAMISSPTEYAMVMAEPHDSIWLYIETHSKANIDRMRGYFLSAGNPHNRIA
;
A
#
# COMPACT_ATOMS: atom_id res chain seq x y z
N LYS A 1 4.97 -2.72 29.51
CA LYS A 1 5.27 -2.02 28.24
C LYS A 1 6.70 -1.53 28.28
N PHE A 2 7.48 -1.83 27.24
CA PHE A 2 8.85 -1.34 27.15
C PHE A 2 8.87 0.00 26.39
N CYS A 3 9.52 0.99 26.99
CA CYS A 3 9.81 2.28 26.39
C CYS A 3 11.27 2.63 26.73
N VAL A 4 11.95 3.29 25.82
CA VAL A 4 13.35 3.73 26.07
C VAL A 4 13.44 5.03 26.86
N ASP A 5 12.31 5.70 27.13
CA ASP A 5 12.21 6.93 27.91
C ASP A 5 13.24 8.01 27.49
N GLY A 6 13.41 8.20 26.19
CA GLY A 6 14.37 9.15 25.61
C GLY A 6 15.83 8.68 25.60
N ASN A 7 16.14 7.48 26.08
CA ASN A 7 17.50 6.95 26.06
C ASN A 7 17.94 6.57 24.64
N MET A 8 18.64 7.47 23.98
CA MET A 8 19.10 7.32 22.60
C MET A 8 20.11 6.18 22.44
N ASP A 9 21.01 5.97 23.40
CA ASP A 9 22.02 4.90 23.30
C ASP A 9 21.37 3.51 23.35
N LEU A 10 20.40 3.34 24.26
CA LEU A 10 19.61 2.12 24.33
C LEU A 10 18.79 1.91 23.05
N PHE A 11 18.15 2.97 22.55
CA PHE A 11 17.38 2.94 21.32
C PHE A 11 18.23 2.50 20.12
N ARG A 12 19.41 3.11 19.95
CA ARG A 12 20.34 2.76 18.85
C ARG A 12 20.78 1.29 18.93
N LYS A 13 21.11 0.80 20.12
CA LYS A 13 21.49 -0.61 20.33
C LYS A 13 20.34 -1.57 19.96
N ILE A 14 19.11 -1.24 20.36
CA ILE A 14 17.93 -2.04 20.02
C ILE A 14 17.71 -2.04 18.52
N ALA A 15 17.74 -0.87 17.88
CA ALA A 15 17.53 -0.75 16.43
C ALA A 15 18.51 -1.61 15.62
N LEU A 16 19.80 -1.53 15.95
CA LEU A 16 20.83 -2.32 15.28
C LEU A 16 20.64 -3.82 15.48
N GLN A 17 20.40 -4.27 16.72
CA GLN A 17 20.21 -5.70 17.03
C GLN A 17 18.95 -6.26 16.36
N ALA A 18 17.87 -5.48 16.34
CA ALA A 18 16.62 -5.86 15.68
C ALA A 18 16.82 -6.02 14.17
N ALA A 19 17.48 -5.04 13.54
CA ALA A 19 17.79 -5.12 12.11
C ALA A 19 18.71 -6.29 11.77
N ALA A 20 19.73 -6.54 12.60
CA ALA A 20 20.64 -7.69 12.44
C ALA A 20 19.92 -9.03 12.59
N ALA A 21 18.97 -9.14 13.53
CA ALA A 21 18.16 -10.36 13.69
C ALA A 21 17.27 -10.63 12.47
N LEU A 22 16.65 -9.57 11.91
CA LEU A 22 15.87 -9.70 10.69
C LEU A 22 16.75 -10.08 9.49
N GLN A 23 17.89 -9.41 9.32
CA GLN A 23 18.83 -9.76 8.25
C GLN A 23 19.29 -11.21 8.33
N TYR A 24 19.55 -11.70 9.55
CA TYR A 24 19.88 -13.12 9.78
C TYR A 24 18.75 -14.03 9.31
N CYS A 25 17.49 -13.75 9.69
CA CYS A 25 16.33 -14.52 9.22
C CYS A 25 16.22 -14.49 7.69
N HIS A 26 16.35 -13.31 7.08
CA HIS A 26 16.27 -13.15 5.63
C HIS A 26 17.37 -13.92 4.87
N ASN A 27 18.57 -13.99 5.42
CA ASN A 27 19.66 -14.82 4.84
C ASN A 27 19.31 -16.32 4.83
N TYR A 28 18.45 -16.76 5.76
CA TYR A 28 17.90 -18.11 5.80
C TYR A 28 16.53 -18.21 5.10
N LYS A 29 16.18 -17.22 4.28
CA LYS A 29 14.93 -17.18 3.51
C LYS A 29 13.66 -17.15 4.40
N ILE A 30 13.76 -16.68 5.63
CA ILE A 30 12.64 -16.56 6.56
C ILE A 30 12.18 -15.12 6.62
N ILE A 31 10.91 -14.85 6.29
CA ILE A 31 10.24 -13.58 6.49
C ILE A 31 9.40 -13.69 7.76
N HIS A 32 9.60 -12.80 8.73
CA HIS A 32 8.98 -12.90 10.05
C HIS A 32 7.50 -12.51 10.05
N LYS A 33 7.11 -11.44 9.35
CA LYS A 33 5.77 -10.88 9.17
C LYS A 33 5.08 -10.32 10.43
N ASP A 34 5.61 -10.54 11.61
CA ASP A 34 5.02 -10.08 12.88
C ASP A 34 6.03 -9.32 13.76
N VAL A 35 6.78 -8.42 13.15
CA VAL A 35 7.75 -7.59 13.87
C VAL A 35 7.00 -6.51 14.67
N LYS A 36 7.01 -6.65 16.00
CA LYS A 36 6.35 -5.74 16.95
C LYS A 36 7.04 -5.77 18.32
N PRO A 37 6.83 -4.78 19.19
CA PRO A 37 7.56 -4.69 20.47
C PRO A 37 7.42 -5.94 21.37
N SER A 38 6.26 -6.61 21.36
CA SER A 38 6.03 -7.81 22.17
C SER A 38 6.86 -9.03 21.74
N ASN A 39 7.34 -9.05 20.50
CA ASN A 39 8.11 -10.15 19.92
C ASN A 39 9.63 -9.94 20.10
N PHE A 40 10.05 -8.82 20.72
CA PHE A 40 11.44 -8.61 21.13
C PHE A 40 11.59 -8.91 22.62
N LEU A 41 12.40 -9.90 22.93
CA LEU A 41 12.65 -10.39 24.29
C LEU A 41 14.03 -9.93 24.75
N PHE A 42 14.11 -9.35 25.95
CA PHE A 42 15.40 -9.03 26.57
C PHE A 42 16.06 -10.31 27.11
N ARG A 43 17.32 -10.52 26.73
CA ARG A 43 18.12 -11.67 27.16
C ARG A 43 18.93 -11.41 28.43
N ASP A 44 18.96 -10.16 28.88
CA ASP A 44 19.68 -9.77 30.10
C ASP A 44 18.86 -8.77 30.93
N LYS A 45 19.23 -8.67 32.23
CA LYS A 45 18.57 -7.77 33.18
C LYS A 45 18.84 -6.29 32.88
N GLN A 46 19.98 -5.99 32.25
CA GLN A 46 20.37 -4.65 31.85
C GLN A 46 19.68 -4.16 30.59
N LYS A 47 18.87 -5.03 29.97
CA LYS A 47 18.12 -4.76 28.72
C LYS A 47 19.03 -4.35 27.54
N GLY A 48 20.30 -4.78 27.57
CA GLY A 48 21.27 -4.48 26.52
C GLY A 48 21.26 -5.44 25.35
N ARG A 49 20.70 -6.65 25.53
CA ARG A 49 20.59 -7.66 24.49
C ARG A 49 19.15 -8.05 24.26
N ILE A 50 18.76 -8.11 22.96
CA ILE A 50 17.43 -8.55 22.55
C ILE A 50 17.52 -9.81 21.71
N ALA A 51 16.42 -10.57 21.67
CA ALA A 51 16.18 -11.65 20.72
C ALA A 51 14.81 -11.43 20.08
N LEU A 52 14.73 -11.73 18.80
CA LEU A 52 13.46 -11.79 18.08
C LEU A 52 12.85 -13.18 18.30
N GLY A 53 11.56 -13.20 18.65
CA GLY A 53 10.79 -14.43 18.90
C GLY A 53 9.43 -14.38 18.22
N ASP A 54 8.63 -15.42 18.46
CA ASP A 54 7.29 -15.60 17.92
C ASP A 54 7.24 -15.65 16.37
N PHE A 55 7.69 -16.80 15.84
CA PHE A 55 7.65 -17.10 14.40
C PHE A 55 6.33 -17.74 13.94
N GLY A 56 5.24 -17.59 14.72
CA GLY A 56 3.96 -18.27 14.48
C GLY A 56 3.29 -18.00 13.14
N ILE A 57 3.57 -16.85 12.51
CA ILE A 57 3.06 -16.49 11.18
C ILE A 57 4.18 -16.26 10.14
N SER A 58 5.42 -16.60 10.47
CA SER A 58 6.55 -16.46 9.55
C SER A 58 6.38 -17.31 8.30
N SER A 59 7.09 -16.97 7.25
CA SER A 59 7.10 -17.71 5.99
C SER A 59 8.51 -18.06 5.59
N LEU A 60 8.68 -19.28 5.07
CA LEU A 60 9.92 -19.74 4.47
C LEU A 60 9.82 -19.55 2.95
N MET A 61 10.72 -18.80 2.36
CA MET A 61 10.83 -18.63 0.92
C MET A 61 11.44 -19.89 0.30
N THR A 62 10.74 -20.48 -0.67
CA THR A 62 11.13 -21.77 -1.28
C THR A 62 12.00 -21.62 -2.51
N SER A 63 12.11 -20.43 -3.07
CA SER A 63 12.90 -20.11 -4.27
C SER A 63 13.76 -18.88 -4.06
N ASP A 64 14.68 -18.62 -4.99
CA ASP A 64 15.46 -17.37 -5.05
C ASP A 64 14.69 -16.21 -5.70
N GLU A 65 13.37 -16.34 -5.82
CA GLU A 65 12.51 -15.29 -6.33
C GLU A 65 12.52 -14.07 -5.40
N GLU A 66 12.48 -12.89 -6.00
CA GLU A 66 12.44 -11.63 -5.24
C GLU A 66 11.15 -11.46 -4.43
N MET A 67 10.07 -12.09 -4.87
CA MET A 67 8.74 -12.03 -4.23
C MET A 67 8.30 -13.40 -3.74
N HIS A 68 7.71 -13.42 -2.55
CA HIS A 68 7.20 -14.63 -1.91
C HIS A 68 5.70 -14.54 -1.69
N ARG A 69 4.97 -15.55 -2.17
CA ARG A 69 3.52 -15.65 -1.97
C ARG A 69 3.20 -16.34 -0.64
N THR A 70 2.48 -15.64 0.22
CA THR A 70 2.18 -16.11 1.58
C THR A 70 0.79 -15.68 2.05
N THR A 71 0.36 -16.21 3.20
CA THR A 71 -0.91 -15.82 3.84
C THR A 71 -0.89 -14.37 4.28
N GLN A 72 -2.06 -13.75 4.27
CA GLN A 72 -2.27 -12.36 4.69
C GLN A 72 -2.16 -12.14 6.22
N ALA A 73 -1.82 -13.18 7.00
CA ALA A 73 -1.69 -13.08 8.46
C ALA A 73 -0.70 -11.96 8.86
N ARG A 74 -1.16 -11.04 9.71
CA ARG A 74 -0.40 -9.84 10.12
C ARG A 74 -0.95 -9.22 11.40
N THR A 75 -0.15 -8.39 12.07
CA THR A 75 -0.63 -7.43 13.09
C THR A 75 -0.82 -6.06 12.43
N PRO A 76 -2.06 -5.56 12.23
CA PRO A 76 -2.37 -4.40 11.39
C PRO A 76 -1.54 -3.15 11.69
N VAL A 77 -1.35 -2.80 12.96
CA VAL A 77 -0.62 -1.58 13.35
C VAL A 77 0.80 -1.55 12.81
N TYR A 78 1.49 -2.69 12.77
CA TYR A 78 2.90 -2.79 12.38
C TYR A 78 3.10 -3.16 10.91
N ALA A 79 2.14 -3.84 10.30
CA ALA A 79 2.27 -4.39 8.96
C ALA A 79 2.53 -3.32 7.89
N ALA A 80 3.36 -3.68 6.92
CA ALA A 80 3.66 -2.85 5.75
C ALA A 80 2.44 -2.65 4.84
N PRO A 81 2.35 -1.52 4.11
CA PRO A 81 1.19 -1.23 3.25
C PRO A 81 1.01 -2.28 2.15
N GLU A 82 2.07 -2.85 1.61
CA GLU A 82 2.00 -3.89 0.58
C GLU A 82 1.37 -5.21 1.08
N MET A 83 1.29 -5.43 2.39
CA MET A 83 0.56 -6.56 2.98
C MET A 83 -0.97 -6.47 2.79
N TYR A 84 -1.46 -5.33 2.32
CA TYR A 84 -2.89 -5.06 2.09
C TYR A 84 -3.24 -4.94 0.61
N THR A 85 -2.24 -4.86 -0.25
CA THR A 85 -2.42 -4.74 -1.68
C THR A 85 -2.28 -6.09 -2.37
N ASN A 86 -2.98 -6.27 -3.49
CA ASN A 86 -2.87 -7.48 -4.30
C ASN A 86 -3.16 -8.79 -3.53
N VAL A 87 -4.09 -8.76 -2.58
CA VAL A 87 -4.52 -9.95 -1.85
C VAL A 87 -5.44 -10.78 -2.73
N ILE A 88 -5.07 -12.03 -2.99
CA ILE A 88 -5.84 -13.00 -3.77
C ILE A 88 -6.05 -14.23 -2.91
N ASP A 89 -7.32 -14.61 -2.66
CA ASP A 89 -7.68 -15.78 -1.85
C ASP A 89 -6.98 -15.81 -0.48
N GLY A 90 -6.84 -14.63 0.18
CA GLY A 90 -6.13 -14.50 1.44
C GLY A 90 -4.62 -14.64 1.35
N MET A 91 -4.05 -14.65 0.14
CA MET A 91 -2.62 -14.69 -0.14
C MET A 91 -2.13 -13.35 -0.66
N VAL A 92 -0.89 -13.01 -0.35
CA VAL A 92 -0.22 -11.77 -0.76
C VAL A 92 1.21 -12.06 -1.19
N ASP A 93 1.67 -11.33 -2.21
CA ASP A 93 3.06 -11.41 -2.65
C ASP A 93 3.87 -10.33 -1.93
N ILE A 94 4.90 -10.75 -1.20
CA ILE A 94 5.74 -9.89 -0.36
C ILE A 94 7.23 -10.13 -0.60
N THR A 95 8.03 -9.18 -0.14
CA THR A 95 9.49 -9.30 -0.05
C THR A 95 9.93 -9.24 1.42
N PRO A 96 11.16 -9.60 1.77
CA PRO A 96 11.71 -9.42 3.12
C PRO A 96 11.62 -7.97 3.65
N ALA A 97 11.49 -6.99 2.77
CA ALA A 97 11.36 -5.58 3.14
C ALA A 97 10.12 -5.26 4.01
N VAL A 98 9.09 -6.13 4.04
CA VAL A 98 7.92 -5.97 4.95
C VAL A 98 8.33 -5.97 6.42
N ASP A 99 9.35 -6.76 6.78
CA ASP A 99 9.84 -6.83 8.16
C ASP A 99 10.57 -5.54 8.57
N PHE A 100 11.32 -4.93 7.66
CA PHE A 100 11.99 -3.65 7.91
C PHE A 100 10.99 -2.52 8.06
N TYR A 101 9.88 -2.51 7.29
CA TYR A 101 8.80 -1.57 7.53
C TYR A 101 8.20 -1.73 8.94
N SER A 102 7.88 -2.96 9.29
CA SER A 102 7.34 -3.29 10.61
C SER A 102 8.31 -2.93 11.74
N LEU A 103 9.63 -3.05 11.50
CA LEU A 103 10.66 -2.57 12.43
C LEU A 103 10.59 -1.05 12.60
N GLY A 104 10.40 -0.26 11.55
CA GLY A 104 10.24 1.19 11.64
C GLY A 104 9.09 1.60 12.56
N ILE A 105 7.92 1.01 12.38
CA ILE A 105 6.76 1.24 13.27
C ILE A 105 7.04 0.75 14.69
N THR A 106 7.72 -0.38 14.83
CA THR A 106 8.13 -0.93 16.14
C THR A 106 9.07 0.02 16.89
N LEU A 107 10.06 0.57 16.22
CA LEU A 107 10.99 1.54 16.80
C LEU A 107 10.27 2.81 17.22
N MET A 108 9.34 3.31 16.43
CA MET A 108 8.49 4.43 16.82
C MET A 108 7.67 4.11 18.08
N ALA A 109 7.07 2.93 18.16
CA ALA A 109 6.32 2.46 19.33
C ALA A 109 7.20 2.34 20.57
N ILE A 110 8.43 1.85 20.44
CA ILE A 110 9.42 1.76 21.53
C ILE A 110 9.84 3.15 22.00
N TRP A 111 9.98 4.12 21.10
CA TRP A 111 10.33 5.50 21.47
C TRP A 111 9.16 6.22 22.16
N LYS A 112 7.96 6.14 21.59
CA LYS A 112 6.75 6.84 22.10
C LYS A 112 5.99 6.08 23.21
N GLY A 113 6.27 4.80 23.44
CA GLY A 113 5.57 3.97 24.42
C GLY A 113 4.26 3.35 23.89
N GLU A 114 4.31 2.59 22.80
CA GLU A 114 3.20 1.77 22.26
C GLU A 114 1.85 2.48 22.10
N LYS A 115 1.85 3.74 21.73
CA LYS A 115 0.61 4.39 21.30
C LYS A 115 0.27 3.87 19.90
N PRO A 116 -0.88 3.23 19.71
CA PRO A 116 -1.28 2.80 18.37
C PRO A 116 -1.42 4.00 17.44
N LEU A 117 -1.06 3.83 16.18
CA LEU A 117 -1.21 4.89 15.17
C LEU A 117 -2.69 5.33 15.04
N THR A 118 -3.58 4.38 15.04
CA THR A 118 -5.05 4.52 15.10
C THR A 118 -5.67 3.14 15.29
N ASN A 119 -6.88 3.08 15.84
CA ASN A 119 -7.67 1.85 15.92
C ASN A 119 -8.48 1.58 14.63
N ASN A 120 -8.56 2.56 13.73
CA ASN A 120 -9.23 2.39 12.45
C ASN A 120 -8.25 1.87 11.41
N GLU A 121 -8.35 0.58 11.09
CA GLU A 121 -7.46 -0.08 10.15
C GLU A 121 -7.49 0.55 8.76
N ARG A 122 -8.66 0.96 8.25
CA ARG A 122 -8.80 1.62 6.93
C ARG A 122 -8.01 2.91 6.85
N VAL A 123 -8.18 3.80 7.85
CA VAL A 123 -7.45 5.07 7.91
C VAL A 123 -5.96 4.82 8.03
N MET A 124 -5.57 3.83 8.81
CA MET A 124 -4.17 3.46 9.00
C MET A 124 -3.54 2.94 7.70
N VAL A 125 -4.19 2.02 6.99
CA VAL A 125 -3.72 1.48 5.71
C VAL A 125 -3.59 2.59 4.68
N LYS A 126 -4.61 3.44 4.55
CA LYS A 126 -4.59 4.60 3.66
C LYS A 126 -3.40 5.52 3.96
N ASN A 127 -3.20 5.90 5.22
CA ASN A 127 -2.07 6.74 5.60
C ASN A 127 -0.73 6.10 5.26
N LYS A 128 -0.55 4.82 5.59
CA LYS A 128 0.69 4.07 5.30
C LYS A 128 0.98 3.97 3.81
N SER A 129 -0.05 3.72 2.98
CA SER A 129 0.09 3.67 1.52
C SER A 129 0.53 5.01 0.93
N TYR A 130 0.22 6.12 1.61
CA TYR A 130 0.69 7.46 1.24
C TYR A 130 2.01 7.86 1.92
N GLY A 131 2.67 6.95 2.61
CA GLY A 131 3.88 7.25 3.37
C GLY A 131 3.63 8.15 4.58
N LYS A 132 2.38 8.31 5.01
CA LYS A 132 2.03 9.13 6.16
C LYS A 132 2.02 8.29 7.43
N ILE A 133 2.97 8.55 8.33
CA ILE A 133 3.01 7.94 9.65
C ILE A 133 2.68 9.02 10.68
N PRO A 134 1.45 9.03 11.22
CA PRO A 134 1.05 10.05 12.19
C PRO A 134 2.00 10.11 13.40
N GLY A 135 2.44 11.31 13.74
CA GLY A 135 3.34 11.53 14.87
C GLY A 135 4.84 11.28 14.61
N VAL A 136 5.22 10.97 13.37
CA VAL A 136 6.65 10.85 13.01
C VAL A 136 7.36 12.19 13.04
N GLU A 137 6.68 13.28 12.72
CA GLU A 137 7.22 14.64 12.74
C GLU A 137 7.56 15.15 14.17
N GLU A 138 6.99 14.55 15.20
CA GLU A 138 7.24 14.88 16.60
C GLU A 138 8.48 14.17 17.17
N LEU A 139 9.11 13.28 16.39
CA LEU A 139 10.27 12.52 16.83
C LEU A 139 11.55 13.37 16.73
N PRO A 140 12.54 13.14 17.61
CA PRO A 140 13.87 13.72 17.43
C PRO A 140 14.46 13.32 16.06
N GLU A 141 15.20 14.22 15.43
CA GLU A 141 15.69 14.07 14.04
C GLU A 141 16.34 12.69 13.76
N ARG A 142 17.18 12.20 14.65
CA ARG A 142 17.83 10.90 14.48
C ARG A 142 16.85 9.72 14.55
N VAL A 143 15.82 9.82 15.41
CA VAL A 143 14.77 8.81 15.52
C VAL A 143 13.82 8.91 14.32
N LYS A 144 13.46 10.12 13.93
CA LYS A 144 12.65 10.41 12.74
C LYS A 144 13.31 9.81 11.51
N MET A 145 14.59 10.06 11.29
CA MET A 145 15.35 9.56 10.15
C MET A 145 15.26 8.04 10.00
N ILE A 146 15.55 7.27 11.05
CA ILE A 146 15.48 5.80 10.96
C ILE A 146 14.05 5.29 10.75
N VAL A 147 13.05 5.91 11.41
CA VAL A 147 11.65 5.55 11.22
C VAL A 147 11.22 5.82 9.79
N GLN A 148 11.53 6.98 9.24
CA GLN A 148 11.20 7.34 7.86
C GLN A 148 11.91 6.44 6.85
N GLY A 149 13.21 6.19 7.02
CA GLY A 149 13.96 5.30 6.13
C GLY A 149 13.38 3.88 6.07
N LEU A 150 13.05 3.31 7.24
CA LEU A 150 12.46 1.98 7.34
C LEU A 150 11.01 1.92 6.87
N THR A 151 10.24 3.02 6.98
CA THR A 151 8.83 3.07 6.55
C THR A 151 8.64 3.67 5.16
N THR A 152 9.70 3.83 4.41
CA THR A 152 9.64 4.23 3.00
C THR A 152 8.75 3.27 2.22
N VAL A 153 7.78 3.82 1.47
CA VAL A 153 6.79 3.01 0.73
C VAL A 153 7.44 2.35 -0.49
N ASN A 154 8.34 3.07 -1.16
CA ASN A 154 9.12 2.51 -2.26
C ASN A 154 10.08 1.43 -1.74
N LEU A 155 9.81 0.18 -2.14
CA LEU A 155 10.57 -0.99 -1.68
C LEU A 155 12.06 -0.93 -2.03
N GLN A 156 12.43 -0.32 -3.17
CA GLN A 156 13.83 -0.21 -3.60
C GLN A 156 14.65 0.77 -2.77
N ASN A 157 13.98 1.75 -2.15
CA ASN A 157 14.59 2.81 -1.36
C ASN A 157 14.33 2.64 0.14
N ARG A 158 13.56 1.62 0.53
CA ARG A 158 13.33 1.30 1.94
C ARG A 158 14.61 0.81 2.57
N TRP A 159 14.94 1.37 3.73
CA TRP A 159 16.12 0.95 4.46
C TRP A 159 16.05 -0.53 4.87
N GLY A 160 17.18 -1.19 4.72
CA GLY A 160 17.47 -2.50 5.24
C GLY A 160 18.53 -2.44 6.36
N TYR A 161 19.19 -3.56 6.61
CA TYR A 161 20.22 -3.68 7.64
C TYR A 161 21.39 -2.70 7.42
N GLU A 162 21.90 -2.57 6.20
CA GLU A 162 23.07 -1.74 5.87
C GLU A 162 22.86 -0.28 6.23
N GLN A 163 21.69 0.28 5.91
CA GLN A 163 21.35 1.67 6.23
C GLN A 163 21.17 1.85 7.74
N VAL A 164 20.58 0.88 8.45
CA VAL A 164 20.47 0.92 9.92
C VAL A 164 21.85 0.85 10.57
N GLU A 165 22.77 0.04 10.07
CA GLU A 165 24.14 -0.05 10.57
C GLU A 165 24.90 1.28 10.33
N SER A 166 24.79 1.86 9.15
CA SER A 166 25.36 3.16 8.79
C SER A 166 24.81 4.28 9.72
N TRP A 167 23.48 4.31 9.90
CA TRP A 167 22.83 5.22 10.84
C TRP A 167 23.33 5.02 12.28
N PHE A 168 23.51 3.75 12.71
CA PHE A 168 24.07 3.45 14.05
C PHE A 168 25.49 3.99 14.20
N LYS A 169 26.33 3.93 13.19
CA LYS A 169 27.70 4.50 13.16
C LYS A 169 27.71 6.02 13.21
N GLY A 170 26.56 6.69 13.10
CA GLY A 170 26.42 8.15 13.17
C GLY A 170 26.27 8.81 11.80
N GLU A 171 26.32 8.04 10.71
CA GLU A 171 26.10 8.53 9.36
C GLU A 171 24.63 8.90 9.13
N SER A 172 24.34 9.54 8.01
CA SER A 172 23.00 9.95 7.61
C SER A 172 22.69 9.39 6.22
N PRO A 173 22.32 8.09 6.13
CA PRO A 173 21.89 7.51 4.87
C PRO A 173 20.73 8.30 4.27
N GLU A 174 20.67 8.34 2.95
CA GLU A 174 19.58 9.03 2.26
C GLU A 174 18.22 8.42 2.65
N VAL A 175 17.27 9.29 2.97
CA VAL A 175 15.89 8.91 3.26
C VAL A 175 15.03 9.34 2.09
N ASP A 176 14.59 8.39 1.31
CA ASP A 176 13.57 8.62 0.30
C ASP A 176 12.18 8.41 0.92
N TYR A 177 11.75 9.37 1.71
CA TYR A 177 10.42 9.34 2.33
C TYR A 177 9.30 9.70 1.35
N SER A 178 9.60 9.74 0.06
CA SER A 178 8.58 9.90 -0.94
C SER A 178 7.78 8.60 -1.09
N SER A 179 6.47 8.69 -0.95
CA SER A 179 5.58 7.65 -1.48
C SER A 179 5.90 7.47 -2.97
N PRO A 180 5.83 6.25 -3.54
CA PRO A 180 5.86 6.08 -5.00
C PRO A 180 4.84 6.98 -5.70
N PHE A 181 3.78 7.37 -4.98
CA PHE A 181 2.77 8.34 -5.40
C PHE A 181 3.21 9.81 -5.20
N LEU A 182 4.32 10.10 -4.51
CA LEU A 182 4.79 11.47 -4.23
C LEU A 182 5.98 11.89 -5.11
N ARG A 183 6.66 10.97 -5.78
CA ARG A 183 7.64 11.28 -6.85
C ARG A 183 6.91 11.61 -8.14
N TYR A 184 6.05 12.57 -8.09
CA TYR A 184 5.32 13.02 -9.25
C TYR A 184 5.77 14.45 -9.59
N LYS A 185 6.37 14.60 -10.76
CA LYS A 185 6.60 15.93 -11.32
C LYS A 185 5.22 16.51 -11.63
N SER A 186 4.91 17.69 -11.12
CA SER A 186 3.61 18.33 -11.27
C SER A 186 3.03 18.15 -12.68
N PHE A 187 1.78 17.74 -12.76
CA PHE A 187 1.08 17.50 -14.02
C PHE A 187 0.06 18.62 -14.25
N ILE A 188 0.17 19.29 -15.38
CA ILE A 188 -0.81 20.31 -15.76
C ILE A 188 -2.05 19.60 -16.29
N VAL A 189 -3.09 19.57 -15.45
CA VAL A 189 -4.39 18.95 -15.77
C VAL A 189 -5.20 19.87 -16.70
N ASP A 190 -5.30 21.16 -16.36
CA ASP A 190 -6.00 22.14 -17.16
C ASP A 190 -5.12 23.41 -17.31
N PRO A 191 -4.50 23.61 -18.47
CA PRO A 191 -3.65 24.78 -18.72
C PRO A 191 -4.43 26.11 -18.71
N GLU A 192 -5.69 26.09 -19.14
CA GLU A 192 -6.51 27.32 -19.24
C GLU A 192 -6.92 27.81 -17.85
N ARG A 193 -7.22 26.87 -16.94
CA ARG A 193 -7.59 27.15 -15.56
C ARG A 193 -6.42 27.12 -14.59
N ASN A 194 -5.21 26.84 -15.08
CA ASN A 194 -3.99 26.66 -14.29
C ASN A 194 -4.14 25.60 -13.18
N ILE A 195 -4.86 24.51 -13.49
CA ILE A 195 -5.04 23.39 -12.55
C ILE A 195 -3.86 22.47 -12.68
N ILE A 196 -3.13 22.32 -11.58
CA ILE A 196 -1.89 21.52 -11.49
C ILE A 196 -2.06 20.45 -10.41
N ALA A 197 -1.75 19.21 -10.76
CA ALA A 197 -1.60 18.13 -9.80
C ALA A 197 -0.13 17.99 -9.39
N GLU A 198 0.17 18.13 -8.12
CA GLU A 198 1.52 18.01 -7.57
C GLU A 198 1.93 16.57 -7.28
N ASN A 199 0.96 15.66 -7.27
CA ASN A 199 1.14 14.23 -7.01
C ASN A 199 -0.05 13.42 -7.58
N LEU A 200 0.08 12.09 -7.60
CA LEU A 200 -0.97 11.19 -8.11
C LEU A 200 -2.27 11.26 -7.31
N VAL A 201 -2.19 11.56 -6.01
CA VAL A 201 -3.37 11.69 -5.13
C VAL A 201 -4.23 12.88 -5.55
N GLN A 202 -3.59 13.96 -5.98
CA GLN A 202 -4.30 15.13 -6.54
C GLN A 202 -4.71 14.90 -8.00
N LEU A 203 -3.88 14.17 -8.78
CA LEU A 203 -4.15 13.93 -10.19
C LEU A 203 -5.46 13.17 -10.40
N VAL A 204 -5.67 12.06 -9.70
CA VAL A 204 -6.81 11.17 -9.92
C VAL A 204 -8.17 11.88 -9.76
N PRO A 205 -8.46 12.58 -8.66
CA PRO A 205 -9.70 13.34 -8.54
C PRO A 205 -9.87 14.39 -9.66
N LEU A 206 -8.79 15.13 -9.98
CA LEU A 206 -8.81 16.16 -11.01
C LEU A 206 -9.07 15.61 -12.42
N LEU A 207 -8.60 14.38 -12.71
CA LEU A 207 -8.94 13.70 -13.96
C LEU A 207 -10.44 13.35 -14.00
N LEU A 208 -11.02 12.96 -12.88
CA LEU A 208 -12.44 12.62 -12.80
C LEU A 208 -13.38 13.82 -12.81
N ASP A 209 -12.89 15.02 -12.48
CA ASP A 209 -13.65 16.26 -12.62
C ASP A 209 -13.94 16.61 -14.10
N ASN A 210 -13.10 16.13 -15.03
CA ASN A 210 -13.31 16.26 -16.46
C ASN A 210 -12.92 14.98 -17.20
N PRO A 211 -13.80 13.95 -17.20
CA PRO A 211 -13.51 12.64 -17.78
C PRO A 211 -13.13 12.69 -19.27
N THR A 212 -13.77 13.55 -20.05
CA THR A 212 -13.49 13.68 -21.49
C THR A 212 -12.05 14.15 -21.74
N LEU A 213 -11.59 15.13 -20.96
CA LEU A 213 -10.21 15.61 -21.05
C LEU A 213 -9.22 14.54 -20.56
N ALA A 214 -9.58 13.86 -19.49
CA ALA A 214 -8.77 12.79 -18.90
C ALA A 214 -8.60 11.61 -19.87
N GLU A 215 -9.66 11.19 -20.55
CA GLU A 215 -9.60 10.17 -21.60
C GLU A 215 -8.69 10.61 -22.74
N GLY A 216 -8.77 11.88 -23.14
CA GLY A 216 -7.86 12.47 -24.13
C GLY A 216 -6.40 12.34 -23.69
N TYR A 217 -6.07 12.71 -22.45
CA TYR A 217 -4.71 12.64 -21.90
C TYR A 217 -4.21 11.21 -21.71
N LEU A 218 -5.09 10.31 -21.37
CA LEU A 218 -4.76 8.90 -21.23
C LEU A 218 -4.38 8.28 -22.58
N TYR A 219 -5.25 8.45 -23.59
CA TYR A 219 -5.10 7.79 -24.89
C TYR A 219 -4.13 8.48 -25.85
N ASN A 220 -3.73 9.73 -25.59
CA ASN A 220 -2.66 10.41 -26.35
C ASN A 220 -1.27 10.25 -25.71
N GLY A 221 -1.15 9.51 -24.60
CA GLY A 221 0.10 9.22 -23.95
C GLY A 221 0.63 10.33 -23.01
N LYS A 222 -0.12 11.40 -22.77
CA LYS A 222 0.32 12.48 -21.87
C LYS A 222 0.48 12.00 -20.43
N ILE A 223 -0.43 11.13 -19.95
CA ILE A 223 -0.35 10.56 -18.60
C ILE A 223 0.85 9.62 -18.48
N THR A 224 1.04 8.69 -19.42
CA THR A 224 2.17 7.76 -19.41
C THR A 224 3.51 8.49 -19.48
N THR A 225 3.63 9.50 -20.34
CA THR A 225 4.82 10.35 -20.42
C THR A 225 5.09 11.09 -19.10
N GLY A 226 4.06 11.63 -18.45
CA GLY A 226 4.18 12.30 -17.15
C GLY A 226 4.66 11.33 -16.05
N LEU A 227 4.17 10.11 -16.05
CA LEU A 227 4.60 9.06 -15.13
C LEU A 227 6.07 8.66 -15.34
N GLU A 228 6.51 8.50 -16.59
CA GLU A 228 7.90 8.21 -16.92
C GLU A 228 8.86 9.33 -16.48
N GLN A 229 8.50 10.58 -16.79
CA GLN A 229 9.29 11.75 -16.38
C GLN A 229 9.39 11.89 -14.85
N SER A 230 8.44 11.32 -14.13
CA SER A 230 8.41 11.29 -12.67
C SER A 230 9.13 10.06 -12.10
N GLY A 231 9.74 9.21 -12.92
CA GLY A 231 10.39 7.98 -12.50
C GLY A 231 9.44 6.80 -12.22
N ASN A 232 8.14 6.95 -12.51
CA ASN A 232 7.13 5.89 -12.32
C ASN A 232 7.00 5.00 -13.55
N VAL A 233 8.13 4.50 -14.07
CA VAL A 233 8.18 3.72 -15.33
C VAL A 233 7.30 2.47 -15.26
N LYS A 234 7.32 1.74 -14.14
CA LYS A 234 6.46 0.55 -13.99
C LYS A 234 4.98 0.90 -14.10
N LEU A 235 4.56 1.97 -13.45
CA LEU A 235 3.16 2.43 -13.51
C LEU A 235 2.81 2.90 -14.93
N SER A 236 3.71 3.61 -15.61
CA SER A 236 3.54 4.00 -17.02
C SER A 236 3.29 2.78 -17.92
N LEU A 237 4.07 1.71 -17.76
CA LEU A 237 3.89 0.47 -18.53
C LEU A 237 2.54 -0.21 -18.25
N MET A 238 2.10 -0.21 -16.99
CA MET A 238 0.76 -0.74 -16.63
C MET A 238 -0.37 0.07 -17.27
N ILE A 239 -0.25 1.40 -17.27
CA ILE A 239 -1.23 2.29 -17.92
C ILE A 239 -1.21 2.11 -19.45
N ASP A 240 -0.04 1.94 -20.03
CA ASP A 240 0.12 1.69 -21.46
C ASP A 240 -0.54 0.37 -21.88
N ASP A 241 -0.42 -0.69 -21.07
CA ASP A 241 -1.11 -1.97 -21.27
C ASP A 241 -2.63 -1.81 -21.21
N ILE A 242 -3.16 -1.04 -20.27
CA ILE A 242 -4.60 -0.73 -20.18
C ILE A 242 -5.11 -0.11 -21.48
N VAL A 243 -4.38 0.89 -21.99
CA VAL A 243 -4.80 1.65 -23.18
C VAL A 243 -4.65 0.84 -24.46
N LYS A 244 -3.55 0.09 -24.60
CA LYS A 244 -3.24 -0.59 -25.88
C LYS A 244 -3.86 -1.97 -26.01
N ASN A 245 -3.96 -2.71 -24.90
CA ASN A 245 -4.31 -4.12 -24.94
C ASN A 245 -5.68 -4.41 -24.30
N ARG A 246 -5.97 -3.79 -23.13
CA ARG A 246 -7.19 -4.14 -22.39
C ARG A 246 -8.41 -3.36 -22.85
N TYR A 247 -8.30 -2.06 -23.01
CA TYR A 247 -9.40 -1.16 -23.37
C TYR A 247 -9.05 -0.20 -24.53
N PRO A 248 -8.60 -0.72 -25.69
CA PRO A 248 -8.16 0.15 -26.79
C PRO A 248 -9.29 1.00 -27.40
N SER A 249 -10.53 0.57 -27.31
CA SER A 249 -11.70 1.24 -27.89
C SER A 249 -12.66 1.78 -26.84
N ASP A 250 -12.65 1.25 -25.63
CA ASP A 250 -13.51 1.69 -24.53
C ASP A 250 -12.74 2.67 -23.63
N ARG A 251 -12.82 3.94 -23.99
CA ARG A 251 -12.04 5.00 -23.32
C ARG A 251 -12.46 5.22 -21.88
N HIS A 252 -13.75 5.10 -21.58
CA HIS A 252 -14.25 5.27 -20.23
C HIS A 252 -13.78 4.15 -19.32
N ALA A 253 -13.93 2.90 -19.75
CA ALA A 253 -13.41 1.75 -18.98
C ALA A 253 -11.88 1.82 -18.80
N GLY A 254 -11.16 2.23 -19.85
CA GLY A 254 -9.72 2.45 -19.78
C GLY A 254 -9.34 3.52 -18.76
N LEU A 255 -10.07 4.65 -18.69
CA LEU A 255 -9.86 5.70 -17.71
C LEU A 255 -10.10 5.20 -16.29
N MET A 256 -11.22 4.52 -16.04
CA MET A 256 -11.53 4.01 -14.69
C MET A 256 -10.52 2.94 -14.24
N CYS A 257 -10.11 2.04 -15.13
CA CYS A 257 -9.07 1.07 -14.85
C CYS A 257 -7.72 1.75 -14.54
N ALA A 258 -7.37 2.80 -15.30
CA ALA A 258 -6.15 3.59 -15.05
C ALA A 258 -6.22 4.33 -13.71
N VAL A 259 -7.37 4.91 -13.36
CA VAL A 259 -7.62 5.57 -12.06
C VAL A 259 -7.33 4.62 -10.90
N TYR A 260 -7.94 3.44 -10.90
CA TYR A 260 -7.72 2.45 -9.83
C TYR A 260 -6.31 1.85 -9.86
N THR A 261 -5.66 1.80 -11.00
CA THR A 261 -4.25 1.37 -11.11
C THR A 261 -3.30 2.44 -10.57
N MET A 262 -3.54 3.72 -10.88
CA MET A 262 -2.74 4.84 -10.37
C MET A 262 -2.95 5.07 -8.87
N GLN A 263 -4.17 4.88 -8.39
CA GLN A 263 -4.53 5.07 -6.98
C GLN A 263 -5.42 3.92 -6.48
N PRO A 264 -4.83 2.78 -6.11
CA PRO A 264 -5.60 1.60 -5.66
C PRO A 264 -6.49 1.85 -4.44
N THR A 265 -6.25 2.92 -3.68
CA THR A 265 -7.08 3.31 -2.54
C THR A 265 -8.16 4.32 -2.90
N PHE A 266 -8.32 4.65 -4.19
CA PHE A 266 -9.38 5.56 -4.62
C PHE A 266 -10.74 4.90 -4.41
N PRO A 267 -11.67 5.55 -3.68
CA PRO A 267 -12.94 4.95 -3.33
C PRO A 267 -13.84 4.78 -4.56
N TYR A 268 -14.65 3.73 -4.56
CA TYR A 268 -15.78 3.62 -5.46
C TYR A 268 -16.89 4.58 -5.01
N LYS A 269 -17.47 5.32 -5.94
CA LYS A 269 -18.65 6.14 -5.66
C LYS A 269 -19.88 5.34 -6.05
N ASP A 270 -20.70 5.02 -5.05
CA ASP A 270 -21.91 4.21 -5.25
C ASP A 270 -23.01 4.96 -6.03
N ILE A 271 -24.07 4.24 -6.38
CA ILE A 271 -25.22 4.78 -7.11
C ILE A 271 -25.94 5.93 -6.40
N ASN A 272 -25.76 6.06 -5.08
CA ASN A 272 -26.32 7.13 -4.26
C ASN A 272 -25.31 8.28 -4.04
N GLY A 273 -24.10 8.19 -4.62
CA GLY A 273 -23.03 9.16 -4.47
C GLY A 273 -22.22 8.98 -3.18
N GLN A 274 -22.43 7.90 -2.41
CA GLN A 274 -21.66 7.60 -1.22
C GLN A 274 -20.32 6.94 -1.60
N LEU A 275 -19.26 7.30 -0.87
CA LEU A 275 -17.94 6.73 -1.08
C LEU A 275 -17.80 5.39 -0.38
N CYS A 276 -17.40 4.37 -1.13
CA CYS A 276 -17.09 3.02 -0.68
C CYS A 276 -15.57 2.83 -0.72
N ASP A 277 -14.94 2.77 0.44
CA ASP A 277 -13.48 2.66 0.56
C ASP A 277 -12.96 1.23 0.37
N THR A 278 -13.83 0.24 0.49
CA THR A 278 -13.46 -1.19 0.38
C THR A 278 -14.46 -1.97 -0.46
N VAL A 279 -14.03 -3.12 -0.99
CA VAL A 279 -14.93 -4.07 -1.67
C VAL A 279 -16.09 -4.50 -0.75
N THR A 280 -15.86 -4.62 0.56
CA THR A 280 -16.92 -4.93 1.52
C THR A 280 -18.00 -3.85 1.55
N ASP A 281 -17.62 -2.58 1.48
CA ASP A 281 -18.58 -1.47 1.45
C ASP A 281 -19.40 -1.49 0.14
N VAL A 282 -18.73 -1.79 -0.97
CA VAL A 282 -19.40 -1.95 -2.27
C VAL A 282 -20.40 -3.10 -2.21
N VAL A 283 -20.01 -4.24 -1.67
CA VAL A 283 -20.92 -5.39 -1.48
C VAL A 283 -22.09 -5.04 -0.57
N ALA A 284 -21.86 -4.31 0.53
CA ALA A 284 -22.92 -3.85 1.41
C ALA A 284 -23.92 -2.90 0.69
N ALA A 285 -23.40 -1.99 -0.13
CA ALA A 285 -24.22 -1.12 -0.98
C ALA A 285 -25.05 -1.93 -2.00
N MET A 286 -24.44 -2.93 -2.65
CA MET A 286 -25.13 -3.83 -3.59
C MET A 286 -26.28 -4.59 -2.91
N ILE A 287 -26.05 -5.10 -1.71
CA ILE A 287 -27.08 -5.82 -0.93
C ILE A 287 -28.23 -4.89 -0.53
N SER A 288 -27.94 -3.61 -0.26
CA SER A 288 -28.96 -2.64 0.15
C SER A 288 -29.87 -2.19 -1.01
N SER A 289 -29.38 -2.22 -2.26
CA SER A 289 -30.12 -1.78 -3.46
C SER A 289 -29.94 -2.77 -4.63
N PRO A 290 -30.34 -4.04 -4.47
CA PRO A 290 -29.98 -5.11 -5.41
C PRO A 290 -30.56 -4.93 -6.82
N THR A 291 -31.73 -4.31 -6.94
CA THR A 291 -32.35 -4.08 -8.27
C THR A 291 -31.57 -3.04 -9.08
N GLU A 292 -31.22 -1.94 -8.46
CA GLU A 292 -30.48 -0.84 -9.06
C GLU A 292 -29.08 -1.31 -9.48
N TYR A 293 -28.39 -2.03 -8.59
CA TYR A 293 -27.06 -2.58 -8.92
C TYR A 293 -27.12 -3.66 -9.98
N ALA A 294 -28.18 -4.47 -10.03
CA ALA A 294 -28.34 -5.44 -11.10
C ALA A 294 -28.48 -4.78 -12.48
N MET A 295 -29.04 -3.58 -12.55
CA MET A 295 -29.11 -2.81 -13.79
C MET A 295 -27.75 -2.24 -14.18
N VAL A 296 -27.05 -1.61 -13.25
CA VAL A 296 -25.71 -1.04 -13.49
C VAL A 296 -24.69 -2.12 -13.88
N MET A 297 -24.69 -3.24 -13.17
CA MET A 297 -23.77 -4.35 -13.41
C MET A 297 -24.09 -5.17 -14.65
N ALA A 298 -25.21 -4.91 -15.33
CA ALA A 298 -25.49 -5.51 -16.64
C ALA A 298 -24.52 -5.00 -17.72
N GLU A 299 -23.94 -3.80 -17.52
CA GLU A 299 -22.91 -3.27 -18.39
C GLU A 299 -21.55 -3.89 -18.07
N PRO A 300 -20.89 -4.60 -19.03
CA PRO A 300 -19.67 -5.37 -18.77
C PRO A 300 -18.48 -4.55 -18.25
N HIS A 301 -18.44 -3.28 -18.61
CA HIS A 301 -17.33 -2.37 -18.29
C HIS A 301 -17.74 -1.24 -17.32
N ASP A 302 -18.84 -1.45 -16.58
CA ASP A 302 -19.21 -0.50 -15.54
C ASP A 302 -18.11 -0.37 -14.48
N SER A 303 -18.02 0.81 -13.91
CA SER A 303 -16.96 1.17 -12.93
C SER A 303 -16.93 0.25 -11.71
N ILE A 304 -18.06 -0.35 -11.33
CA ILE A 304 -18.12 -1.32 -10.22
C ILE A 304 -17.32 -2.60 -10.54
N TRP A 305 -17.42 -3.12 -11.76
CA TRP A 305 -16.65 -4.28 -12.18
C TRP A 305 -15.16 -3.99 -12.21
N LEU A 306 -14.78 -2.81 -12.72
CA LEU A 306 -13.39 -2.36 -12.77
C LEU A 306 -12.81 -2.16 -11.37
N TYR A 307 -13.61 -1.61 -10.45
CA TYR A 307 -13.22 -1.46 -9.06
C TYR A 307 -12.98 -2.83 -8.40
N ILE A 308 -13.93 -3.77 -8.52
CA ILE A 308 -13.82 -5.11 -7.94
C ILE A 308 -12.64 -5.86 -8.55
N GLU A 309 -12.43 -5.79 -9.87
CA GLU A 309 -11.31 -6.41 -10.56
C GLU A 309 -9.96 -5.92 -10.03
N THR A 310 -9.83 -4.61 -9.85
CA THR A 310 -8.58 -4.00 -9.38
C THR A 310 -8.29 -4.34 -7.91
N HIS A 311 -9.33 -4.47 -7.06
CA HIS A 311 -9.16 -4.62 -5.63
C HIS A 311 -9.23 -6.06 -5.12
N SER A 312 -9.90 -6.95 -5.81
CA SER A 312 -10.08 -8.33 -5.37
C SER A 312 -9.26 -9.34 -6.16
N LYS A 313 -8.90 -9.03 -7.41
CA LYS A 313 -8.39 -9.99 -8.41
C LYS A 313 -9.17 -11.32 -8.41
N ALA A 314 -10.41 -11.29 -7.94
CA ALA A 314 -11.32 -12.41 -8.03
C ALA A 314 -11.48 -12.80 -9.51
N ASN A 315 -11.91 -14.02 -9.77
CA ASN A 315 -12.20 -14.42 -11.14
C ASN A 315 -13.47 -13.68 -11.62
N ILE A 316 -13.27 -12.45 -12.09
CA ILE A 316 -14.32 -11.52 -12.50
C ILE A 316 -15.17 -12.11 -13.64
N ASP A 317 -14.57 -12.83 -14.56
CA ASP A 317 -15.31 -13.47 -15.67
C ASP A 317 -16.27 -14.51 -15.13
N ARG A 318 -15.84 -15.28 -14.12
CA ARG A 318 -16.69 -16.25 -13.45
C ARG A 318 -17.82 -15.55 -12.67
N MET A 319 -17.52 -14.47 -11.95
CA MET A 319 -18.52 -13.67 -11.22
C MET A 319 -19.53 -13.05 -12.21
N ARG A 320 -19.08 -12.45 -13.31
CA ARG A 320 -19.93 -11.94 -14.37
C ARG A 320 -20.82 -13.05 -14.97
N GLY A 321 -20.25 -14.22 -15.20
CA GLY A 321 -21.00 -15.39 -15.68
C GLY A 321 -22.15 -15.78 -14.77
N TYR A 322 -21.91 -15.83 -13.46
CA TYR A 322 -22.98 -16.09 -12.48
C TYR A 322 -24.00 -14.96 -12.43
N PHE A 323 -23.55 -13.71 -12.40
CA PHE A 323 -24.42 -12.55 -12.40
C PHE A 323 -25.37 -12.54 -13.62
N LEU A 324 -24.84 -12.74 -14.81
CA LEU A 324 -25.64 -12.73 -16.05
C LEU A 324 -26.57 -13.95 -16.18
N SER A 325 -26.21 -15.11 -15.61
CA SER A 325 -27.02 -16.32 -15.66
C SER A 325 -28.21 -16.30 -14.69
N ALA A 326 -28.19 -15.44 -13.67
CA ALA A 326 -29.27 -15.32 -12.70
C ALA A 326 -30.47 -14.57 -13.32
N GLY A 327 -31.59 -15.25 -13.48
CA GLY A 327 -32.79 -14.73 -14.18
C GLY A 327 -33.53 -13.60 -13.44
N ASN A 328 -33.27 -13.39 -12.14
CA ASN A 328 -33.93 -12.37 -11.31
C ASN A 328 -32.89 -11.39 -10.76
N PRO A 329 -33.11 -10.06 -10.83
CA PRO A 329 -32.20 -9.05 -10.28
C PRO A 329 -31.78 -9.30 -8.82
N HIS A 330 -32.72 -9.71 -7.95
CA HIS A 330 -32.41 -10.07 -6.58
C HIS A 330 -31.42 -11.24 -6.46
N ASN A 331 -31.58 -12.26 -7.31
CA ASN A 331 -30.69 -13.43 -7.32
C ASN A 331 -29.33 -13.13 -7.94
N ARG A 332 -29.19 -12.00 -8.65
CA ARG A 332 -27.91 -11.57 -9.24
C ARG A 332 -26.95 -10.99 -8.20
N ILE A 333 -27.47 -10.41 -7.13
CA ILE A 333 -26.68 -9.76 -6.09
C ILE A 333 -26.56 -10.64 -4.84
N ALA A 334 -27.51 -11.52 -4.57
CA ALA A 334 -27.45 -12.50 -3.48
C ALA A 334 -26.44 -13.63 -3.77
#